data_d91375029811dd9f2590833816b84866
#
_entry.id   d91375029811dd9f2590833816b84866
#
_cell.length_a   1.000
_cell.length_b   1.000
_cell.length_c   1.000
_cell.angle_alpha   90.00
_cell.angle_beta   90.00
_cell.angle_gamma   90.00
#
_symmetry.space_group_name_H-M   'P 1'
#
loop_
_entity.id
_entity.type
_entity.pdbx_description
1 polymer ?
#
loop_
_entity_poly.entity_id
_entity_poly.type
_entity_poly.pdbx_seq_one_letter_code
_entity_poly.pdbx_strand_id
1 'polypeptide(L)'
;ISFSFLSPSQPLHPFRDTLYHTSKFSVTYTLFDIFHGFDIISGDIYPWEGFFMENLVFCLNVTVPIFLTLLLGYFFRRIGLFDDAFVSRMNKFVFVVPLPVLLFQDIARIDIYEAWDFRMVAFCFSITSVSIIISVFLSRFLHPSDIRGEFIQASYRSSAAILGIAIIQNLYGNAGMAPLMIIGTVPLYNVMAVVILSILKPERGKVDKALLLKTGKEIVTNPIILGILAGMIWSGLRLPMPKILDKTVSNVGVLATPLGLMALGASFDLKQAAGKIKPAIVATFIKLIGLAAIFLPIGVMLGYTHEHLIALIVMLGSASTVSCFVMAKN
;
A
#
# COMPACT_ATOMS: atom_id res chain seq x y z
N ILE A 1 30.87 36.88 20.11
CA ILE A 1 29.53 37.19 19.56
C ILE A 1 28.62 36.09 20.03
N SER A 2 27.87 36.42 21.10
CA SER A 2 26.94 35.53 21.80
C SER A 2 25.62 35.49 21.03
N PHE A 3 25.19 34.34 20.56
CA PHE A 3 23.82 34.12 20.07
C PHE A 3 23.04 33.37 21.13
N SER A 4 22.15 34.07 21.81
CA SER A 4 21.11 33.54 22.67
C SER A 4 20.00 32.93 21.81
N PHE A 5 19.79 31.61 21.94
CA PHE A 5 18.62 30.90 21.39
C PHE A 5 17.40 31.21 22.25
N LEU A 6 16.48 31.96 21.69
CA LEU A 6 15.11 32.09 22.19
C LEU A 6 14.34 30.80 21.79
N SER A 7 13.85 30.11 22.82
CA SER A 7 12.88 29.01 22.70
C SER A 7 11.51 29.58 22.31
N PRO A 8 10.87 29.13 21.22
CA PRO A 8 9.47 29.44 21.00
C PRO A 8 8.61 28.40 21.71
N SER A 9 8.03 28.84 22.85
CA SER A 9 6.86 28.18 23.45
C SER A 9 5.68 28.35 22.49
N GLN A 10 5.39 27.35 21.68
CA GLN A 10 4.13 27.27 20.95
C GLN A 10 3.04 26.70 21.88
N PRO A 11 1.86 27.29 21.92
CA PRO A 11 0.75 26.76 22.71
C PRO A 11 0.28 25.43 22.12
N LEU A 12 0.19 24.42 22.98
CA LEU A 12 -0.40 23.12 22.70
C LEU A 12 -1.84 23.30 22.18
N HIS A 13 -2.14 22.70 21.06
CA HIS A 13 -3.46 22.64 20.45
C HIS A 13 -4.50 22.15 21.47
N PRO A 14 -5.68 22.78 21.57
CA PRO A 14 -6.73 22.41 22.54
C PRO A 14 -7.39 21.03 22.30
N PHE A 15 -6.89 20.26 21.37
CA PHE A 15 -7.46 18.96 20.96
C PHE A 15 -7.12 17.81 21.92
N ARG A 16 -6.20 17.99 22.88
CA ARG A 16 -5.72 16.90 23.72
C ARG A 16 -6.55 16.63 24.96
N ASP A 17 -7.24 17.61 25.48
CA ASP A 17 -7.92 17.50 26.80
C ASP A 17 -9.40 17.12 26.73
N THR A 18 -10.03 17.14 25.54
CA THR A 18 -11.46 16.82 25.38
C THR A 18 -11.71 15.32 25.17
N LEU A 19 -10.69 14.50 24.88
CA LEU A 19 -10.85 13.07 24.60
C LEU A 19 -10.79 12.16 25.83
N TYR A 20 -10.48 12.69 27.02
CA TYR A 20 -10.31 11.84 28.22
C TYR A 20 -11.54 11.73 29.13
N HIS A 21 -12.67 12.38 28.84
CA HIS A 21 -13.79 12.49 29.79
C HIS A 21 -15.12 11.83 29.38
N THR A 22 -15.19 10.97 28.37
CA THR A 22 -16.45 10.27 28.07
C THR A 22 -16.27 8.75 27.94
N SER A 23 -16.02 8.10 29.07
CA SER A 23 -16.26 6.67 29.22
C SER A 23 -17.72 6.43 29.59
N LYS A 24 -18.59 6.23 28.64
CA LYS A 24 -19.86 5.47 28.66
C LYS A 24 -20.73 5.91 27.49
N PHE A 25 -20.57 5.27 26.35
CA PHE A 25 -21.61 5.27 25.32
C PHE A 25 -21.83 3.87 24.77
N SER A 26 -23.09 3.47 24.79
CA SER A 26 -23.62 2.19 24.35
C SER A 26 -23.52 2.05 22.83
N VAL A 27 -23.10 0.86 22.41
CA VAL A 27 -22.83 0.50 21.01
C VAL A 27 -24.14 0.25 20.27
N THR A 28 -24.59 1.20 19.49
CA THR A 28 -25.51 0.94 18.37
C THR A 28 -25.30 2.04 17.32
N TYR A 29 -24.24 1.90 16.52
CA TYR A 29 -24.02 2.78 15.37
C TYR A 29 -24.25 2.01 14.09
N THR A 30 -25.17 2.49 13.25
CA THR A 30 -25.35 2.03 11.88
C THR A 30 -24.28 2.66 10.97
N LEU A 31 -24.03 2.09 9.79
CA LEU A 31 -23.10 2.64 8.78
C LEU A 31 -23.39 4.11 8.46
N PHE A 32 -24.63 4.54 8.63
CA PHE A 32 -25.07 5.92 8.44
C PHE A 32 -24.48 6.85 9.52
N ASP A 33 -24.35 6.37 10.76
CA ASP A 33 -23.76 7.12 11.86
C ASP A 33 -22.24 7.28 11.72
N ILE A 34 -21.57 6.38 11.00
CA ILE A 34 -20.13 6.53 10.67
C ILE A 34 -19.92 7.73 9.73
N PHE A 35 -20.82 7.95 8.78
CA PHE A 35 -20.77 9.11 7.89
C PHE A 35 -21.28 10.40 8.57
N HIS A 36 -22.22 10.32 9.51
CA HIS A 36 -22.75 11.44 10.30
C HIS A 36 -22.05 11.62 11.66
N GLY A 37 -21.36 10.63 12.18
CA GLY A 37 -20.66 10.69 13.48
C GLY A 37 -19.50 11.70 13.53
N PHE A 38 -19.08 12.22 12.38
CA PHE A 38 -18.20 13.38 12.33
C PHE A 38 -18.91 14.69 12.71
N ASP A 39 -20.25 14.73 12.72
CA ASP A 39 -21.02 15.96 12.94
C ASP A 39 -21.42 16.21 14.39
N ILE A 40 -21.29 15.22 15.30
CA ILE A 40 -21.92 15.30 16.64
C ILE A 40 -20.92 15.58 17.78
N ILE A 41 -19.60 15.55 17.54
CA ILE A 41 -18.58 15.64 18.60
C ILE A 41 -18.16 17.09 18.92
N SER A 42 -18.50 18.06 18.10
CA SER A 42 -18.21 19.46 18.43
C SER A 42 -19.42 20.34 18.13
N GLY A 43 -19.99 20.93 19.20
CA GLY A 43 -20.95 22.03 19.10
C GLY A 43 -20.35 23.31 18.51
N ASP A 44 -19.14 23.26 17.99
CA ASP A 44 -18.47 24.31 17.25
C ASP A 44 -18.51 23.96 15.77
N ILE A 45 -19.25 24.76 15.03
CA ILE A 45 -19.30 24.73 13.55
C ILE A 45 -17.90 25.11 13.05
N TYR A 46 -17.01 24.11 12.93
CA TYR A 46 -15.78 24.31 12.15
C TYR A 46 -16.19 24.54 10.69
N PRO A 47 -15.66 25.56 10.02
CA PRO A 47 -16.01 25.81 8.64
C PRO A 47 -15.54 24.64 7.79
N TRP A 48 -16.48 23.86 7.27
CA TRP A 48 -16.27 22.71 6.37
C TRP A 48 -15.30 23.01 5.24
N GLU A 49 -15.22 24.27 4.84
CA GLU A 49 -14.32 24.75 3.78
C GLU A 49 -12.84 24.59 4.15
N GLY A 50 -12.43 24.84 5.40
CA GLY A 50 -11.06 24.69 5.85
C GLY A 50 -10.62 23.23 5.89
N PHE A 51 -11.44 22.36 6.49
CA PHE A 51 -11.15 20.91 6.59
C PHE A 51 -11.10 20.23 5.22
N PHE A 52 -12.03 20.57 4.33
CA PHE A 52 -12.05 20.03 2.96
C PHE A 52 -10.83 20.51 2.17
N MET A 53 -10.45 21.77 2.29
CA MET A 53 -9.32 22.35 1.58
C MET A 53 -7.98 21.77 2.04
N GLU A 54 -7.77 21.59 3.34
CA GLU A 54 -6.55 20.97 3.88
C GLU A 54 -6.39 19.53 3.43
N ASN A 55 -7.47 18.73 3.48
CA ASN A 55 -7.46 17.37 2.99
C ASN A 55 -7.26 17.28 1.47
N LEU A 56 -7.86 18.19 0.70
CA LEU A 56 -7.66 18.28 -0.74
C LEU A 56 -6.18 18.60 -1.08
N VAL A 57 -5.61 19.61 -0.42
CA VAL A 57 -4.20 19.98 -0.60
C VAL A 57 -3.29 18.82 -0.23
N PHE A 58 -3.56 18.13 0.89
CA PHE A 58 -2.82 16.92 1.26
C PHE A 58 -2.90 15.85 0.19
N CYS A 59 -4.10 15.50 -0.30
CA CYS A 59 -4.29 14.52 -1.36
C CYS A 59 -3.54 14.92 -2.65
N LEU A 60 -3.58 16.19 -3.03
CA LEU A 60 -2.86 16.71 -4.20
C LEU A 60 -1.35 16.63 -4.00
N ASN A 61 -0.83 17.00 -2.84
CA ASN A 61 0.60 16.94 -2.53
C ASN A 61 1.15 15.51 -2.59
N VAL A 62 0.33 14.50 -2.29
CA VAL A 62 0.72 13.08 -2.39
C VAL A 62 0.57 12.55 -3.81
N THR A 63 -0.51 12.89 -4.50
CA THR A 63 -0.85 12.28 -5.80
C THR A 63 -0.21 12.97 -6.99
N VAL A 64 -0.11 14.30 -6.99
CA VAL A 64 0.44 15.07 -8.12
C VAL A 64 1.89 14.68 -8.44
N PRO A 65 2.82 14.54 -7.46
CA PRO A 65 4.18 14.09 -7.75
C PRO A 65 4.25 12.71 -8.42
N ILE A 66 3.34 11.79 -8.05
CA ILE A 66 3.24 10.46 -8.66
C ILE A 66 2.88 10.60 -10.15
N PHE A 67 1.83 11.38 -10.45
CA PHE A 67 1.43 11.63 -11.83
C PHE A 67 2.50 12.38 -12.65
N LEU A 68 3.14 13.37 -12.07
CA LEU A 68 4.23 14.10 -12.75
C LEU A 68 5.41 13.17 -13.07
N THR A 69 5.80 12.29 -12.14
CA THR A 69 6.88 11.32 -12.37
C THR A 69 6.51 10.33 -13.50
N LEU A 70 5.25 9.90 -13.55
CA LEU A 70 4.73 9.06 -14.62
C LEU A 70 4.75 9.81 -15.97
N LEU A 71 4.30 11.06 -15.99
CA LEU A 71 4.33 11.91 -17.18
C LEU A 71 5.76 12.17 -17.68
N LEU A 72 6.72 12.34 -16.78
CA LEU A 72 8.14 12.45 -17.14
C LEU A 72 8.63 11.18 -17.86
N GLY A 73 8.28 9.99 -17.38
CA GLY A 73 8.60 8.74 -18.07
C GLY A 73 8.00 8.67 -19.48
N TYR A 74 6.72 9.04 -19.62
CA TYR A 74 6.04 9.15 -20.92
C TYR A 74 6.73 10.15 -21.84
N PHE A 75 7.09 11.33 -21.32
CA PHE A 75 7.80 12.37 -22.07
C PHE A 75 9.18 11.91 -22.54
N PHE A 76 9.99 11.30 -21.67
CA PHE A 76 11.31 10.75 -22.00
C PHE A 76 11.23 9.69 -23.10
N ARG A 77 10.16 8.89 -23.11
CA ARG A 77 9.87 7.96 -24.20
C ARG A 77 9.58 8.69 -25.52
N ARG A 78 8.80 9.78 -25.46
CA ARG A 78 8.42 10.57 -26.64
C ARG A 78 9.57 11.30 -27.29
N ILE A 79 10.53 11.80 -26.52
CA ILE A 79 11.73 12.47 -27.04
C ILE A 79 12.85 11.48 -27.43
N GLY A 80 12.63 10.16 -27.28
CA GLY A 80 13.60 9.13 -27.65
C GLY A 80 14.71 8.89 -26.62
N LEU A 81 14.67 9.53 -25.44
CA LEU A 81 15.65 9.29 -24.36
C LEU A 81 15.50 7.89 -23.77
N PHE A 82 14.27 7.37 -23.68
CA PHE A 82 13.96 6.03 -23.22
C PHE A 82 13.52 5.17 -24.42
N ASP A 83 14.36 4.22 -24.82
CA ASP A 83 14.00 3.16 -25.77
C ASP A 83 13.40 1.93 -25.06
N ASP A 84 12.87 0.97 -25.83
CA ASP A 84 12.26 -0.24 -25.27
C ASP A 84 13.26 -1.10 -24.49
N ALA A 85 14.50 -1.13 -24.93
CA ALA A 85 15.55 -1.90 -24.30
C ALA A 85 15.94 -1.28 -22.94
N PHE A 86 16.02 0.05 -22.87
CA PHE A 86 16.28 0.76 -21.62
C PHE A 86 15.14 0.59 -20.61
N VAL A 87 13.88 0.78 -21.05
CA VAL A 87 12.70 0.61 -20.19
C VAL A 87 12.61 -0.81 -19.65
N SER A 88 12.88 -1.82 -20.49
CA SER A 88 12.89 -3.22 -20.06
C SER A 88 13.98 -3.49 -19.02
N ARG A 89 15.20 -2.97 -19.25
CA ARG A 89 16.32 -3.11 -18.28
C ARG A 89 16.03 -2.37 -16.98
N MET A 90 15.44 -1.19 -17.05
CA MET A 90 15.04 -0.40 -15.89
C MET A 90 13.99 -1.13 -15.04
N ASN A 91 12.94 -1.70 -15.68
CA ASN A 91 11.96 -2.53 -14.99
C ASN A 91 12.61 -3.72 -14.29
N LYS A 92 13.50 -4.44 -14.99
CA LYS A 92 14.22 -5.59 -14.41
C LYS A 92 15.11 -5.17 -13.26
N PHE A 93 15.83 -4.05 -13.36
CA PHE A 93 16.65 -3.51 -12.30
C PHE A 93 15.81 -3.17 -11.06
N VAL A 94 14.70 -2.46 -11.24
CA VAL A 94 13.77 -2.10 -10.14
C VAL A 94 13.24 -3.35 -9.44
N PHE A 95 12.87 -4.37 -10.22
CA PHE A 95 12.35 -5.64 -9.69
C PHE A 95 13.40 -6.42 -8.87
N VAL A 96 14.65 -6.45 -9.33
CA VAL A 96 15.71 -7.30 -8.73
C VAL A 96 16.42 -6.62 -7.58
N VAL A 97 16.55 -5.27 -7.57
CA VAL A 97 17.36 -4.55 -6.59
C VAL A 97 16.56 -3.57 -5.75
N PRO A 98 16.09 -2.41 -6.25
CA PRO A 98 15.46 -1.42 -5.38
C PRO A 98 14.20 -1.91 -4.68
N LEU A 99 13.34 -2.67 -5.36
CA LEU A 99 12.07 -3.12 -4.79
C LEU A 99 12.25 -4.13 -3.64
N PRO A 100 13.09 -5.19 -3.75
CA PRO A 100 13.42 -6.04 -2.61
C PRO A 100 14.06 -5.28 -1.45
N VAL A 101 14.96 -4.34 -1.74
CA VAL A 101 15.63 -3.51 -0.72
C VAL A 101 14.61 -2.60 0.00
N LEU A 102 13.68 -2.00 -0.72
CA LEU A 102 12.60 -1.21 -0.13
C LEU A 102 11.74 -2.07 0.81
N LEU A 103 11.31 -3.25 0.36
CA LEU A 103 10.49 -4.14 1.18
C LEU A 103 11.24 -4.71 2.38
N PHE A 104 12.53 -5.01 2.22
CA PHE A 104 13.41 -5.33 3.35
C PHE A 104 13.41 -4.20 4.38
N GLN A 105 13.63 -2.97 3.95
CA GLN A 105 13.72 -1.80 4.83
C GLN A 105 12.40 -1.51 5.54
N ASP A 106 11.27 -1.56 4.82
CA ASP A 106 9.94 -1.33 5.38
C ASP A 106 9.63 -2.29 6.53
N ILE A 107 10.04 -3.57 6.40
CA ILE A 107 9.79 -4.60 7.40
C ILE A 107 10.85 -4.60 8.50
N ALA A 108 12.13 -4.42 8.15
CA ALA A 108 13.24 -4.45 9.10
C ALA A 108 13.17 -3.33 10.14
N ARG A 109 12.51 -2.21 9.83
CA ARG A 109 12.33 -1.07 10.74
C ARG A 109 11.17 -1.21 11.72
N ILE A 110 10.32 -2.21 11.56
CA ILE A 110 9.19 -2.44 12.45
C ILE A 110 9.69 -3.20 13.68
N ASP A 111 9.46 -2.67 14.89
CA ASP A 111 9.60 -3.47 16.11
C ASP A 111 8.35 -4.35 16.29
N ILE A 112 8.48 -5.62 15.87
CA ILE A 112 7.40 -6.59 15.91
C ILE A 112 6.91 -6.82 17.36
N TYR A 113 7.75 -6.61 18.38
CA TYR A 113 7.43 -6.95 19.77
C TYR A 113 6.80 -5.79 20.54
N GLU A 114 7.16 -4.54 20.24
CA GLU A 114 6.61 -3.37 20.95
C GLU A 114 5.18 -3.03 20.52
N ALA A 115 4.87 -3.24 19.24
CA ALA A 115 3.57 -2.90 18.67
C ALA A 115 2.62 -4.12 18.57
N TRP A 116 2.90 -5.25 19.28
CA TRP A 116 2.23 -6.52 19.00
C TRP A 116 0.77 -6.52 19.49
N ASP A 117 -0.16 -6.31 18.58
CA ASP A 117 -1.55 -6.69 18.72
C ASP A 117 -1.87 -7.83 17.75
N PHE A 118 -1.85 -9.06 18.28
CA PHE A 118 -2.15 -10.27 17.50
C PHE A 118 -3.53 -10.20 16.83
N ARG A 119 -4.52 -9.59 17.49
CA ARG A 119 -5.88 -9.48 16.95
C ARG A 119 -5.89 -8.64 15.66
N MET A 120 -5.24 -7.47 15.70
CA MET A 120 -5.16 -6.59 14.54
C MET A 120 -4.37 -7.22 13.39
N VAL A 121 -3.21 -7.82 13.68
CA VAL A 121 -2.38 -8.52 12.66
C VAL A 121 -3.15 -9.68 12.04
N ALA A 122 -3.77 -10.54 12.86
CA ALA A 122 -4.56 -11.67 12.38
C ALA A 122 -5.78 -11.23 11.57
N PHE A 123 -6.42 -10.14 11.96
CA PHE A 123 -7.55 -9.58 11.23
C PHE A 123 -7.11 -9.01 9.88
N CYS A 124 -6.05 -8.21 9.82
CA CYS A 124 -5.48 -7.70 8.56
C CYS A 124 -5.06 -8.83 7.63
N PHE A 125 -4.42 -9.88 8.16
CA PHE A 125 -4.05 -11.09 7.42
C PHE A 125 -5.28 -11.81 6.86
N SER A 126 -6.32 -11.99 7.68
CA SER A 126 -7.57 -12.67 7.29
C SER A 126 -8.32 -11.88 6.21
N ILE A 127 -8.48 -10.57 6.38
CA ILE A 127 -9.09 -9.68 5.38
C ILE A 127 -8.32 -9.77 4.05
N THR A 128 -6.99 -9.69 4.11
CA THR A 128 -6.16 -9.76 2.92
C THR A 128 -6.32 -11.09 2.21
N SER A 129 -6.32 -12.20 2.96
CA SER A 129 -6.53 -13.55 2.42
C SER A 129 -7.89 -13.68 1.74
N VAL A 130 -8.96 -13.23 2.39
CA VAL A 130 -10.31 -13.27 1.83
C VAL A 130 -10.43 -12.33 0.62
N SER A 131 -9.82 -11.15 0.66
CA SER A 131 -9.78 -10.22 -0.48
C SER A 131 -9.11 -10.83 -1.70
N ILE A 132 -8.03 -11.59 -1.50
CA ILE A 132 -7.36 -12.34 -2.57
C ILE A 132 -8.30 -13.40 -3.14
N ILE A 133 -8.96 -14.20 -2.28
CA ILE A 133 -9.89 -15.25 -2.70
C ILE A 133 -11.05 -14.63 -3.51
N ILE A 134 -11.65 -13.55 -3.04
CA ILE A 134 -12.71 -12.81 -3.75
C ILE A 134 -12.21 -12.34 -5.11
N SER A 135 -11.02 -11.73 -5.16
CA SER A 135 -10.44 -11.21 -6.41
C SER A 135 -10.14 -12.34 -7.41
N VAL A 136 -9.63 -13.47 -6.94
CA VAL A 136 -9.41 -14.69 -7.76
C VAL A 136 -10.75 -15.23 -8.29
N PHE A 137 -11.78 -15.30 -7.46
CA PHE A 137 -13.12 -15.74 -7.88
C PHE A 137 -13.71 -14.81 -8.93
N LEU A 138 -13.69 -13.50 -8.69
CA LEU A 138 -14.22 -12.50 -9.62
C LEU A 138 -13.45 -12.48 -10.96
N SER A 139 -12.15 -12.76 -10.92
CA SER A 139 -11.34 -12.82 -12.14
C SER A 139 -11.76 -13.89 -13.13
N ARG A 140 -12.50 -14.92 -12.68
CA ARG A 140 -13.03 -15.98 -13.55
C ARG A 140 -14.04 -15.47 -14.57
N PHE A 141 -14.74 -14.38 -14.23
CA PHE A 141 -15.71 -13.73 -15.13
C PHE A 141 -15.07 -12.73 -16.08
N LEU A 142 -13.74 -12.52 -15.96
CA LEU A 142 -13.03 -11.55 -16.78
C LEU A 142 -12.75 -12.11 -18.18
N HIS A 143 -13.07 -11.30 -19.20
CA HIS A 143 -12.69 -11.52 -20.59
C HIS A 143 -12.03 -10.25 -21.13
N PRO A 144 -10.84 -10.30 -21.73
CA PRO A 144 -10.00 -11.48 -22.02
C PRO A 144 -9.28 -12.05 -20.77
N SER A 145 -8.94 -13.33 -20.82
CA SER A 145 -8.35 -14.04 -19.68
C SER A 145 -6.86 -13.77 -19.48
N ASP A 146 -6.18 -13.18 -20.43
CA ASP A 146 -4.75 -12.86 -20.44
C ASP A 146 -4.33 -11.85 -19.35
N ILE A 147 -5.27 -11.01 -18.90
CA ILE A 147 -5.02 -9.99 -17.87
C ILE A 147 -5.51 -10.39 -16.46
N ARG A 148 -5.84 -11.66 -16.24
CA ARG A 148 -6.38 -12.09 -14.93
C ARG A 148 -5.43 -11.86 -13.77
N GLY A 149 -4.14 -12.10 -13.97
CA GLY A 149 -3.14 -11.91 -12.93
C GLY A 149 -3.03 -10.45 -12.48
N GLU A 150 -3.00 -9.53 -13.43
CA GLU A 150 -2.97 -8.10 -13.20
C GLU A 150 -4.26 -7.59 -12.55
N PHE A 151 -5.41 -8.07 -13.04
CA PHE A 151 -6.72 -7.74 -12.48
C PHE A 151 -6.82 -8.14 -11.02
N ILE A 152 -6.41 -9.37 -10.67
CA ILE A 152 -6.42 -9.86 -9.29
C ILE A 152 -5.56 -8.94 -8.42
N GLN A 153 -4.31 -8.67 -8.83
CA GLN A 153 -3.45 -7.78 -8.06
C GLN A 153 -4.03 -6.38 -7.87
N ALA A 154 -4.57 -5.79 -8.96
CA ALA A 154 -5.18 -4.46 -8.91
C ALA A 154 -6.39 -4.42 -7.97
N SER A 155 -7.11 -5.53 -7.83
CA SER A 155 -8.34 -5.61 -7.01
C SER A 155 -8.08 -5.74 -5.51
N TYR A 156 -6.93 -6.27 -5.05
CA TYR A 156 -6.70 -6.44 -3.61
C TYR A 156 -5.49 -5.68 -3.04
N ARG A 157 -4.48 -5.37 -3.85
CA ARG A 157 -3.25 -4.75 -3.33
C ARG A 157 -3.38 -3.27 -3.04
N SER A 158 -2.77 -2.86 -1.93
CA SER A 158 -2.76 -1.47 -1.44
C SER A 158 -1.35 -0.92 -1.30
N SER A 159 -1.22 0.39 -1.36
CA SER A 159 -0.02 1.12 -0.99
C SER A 159 0.04 1.38 0.54
N ALA A 160 -0.16 0.31 1.32
CA ALA A 160 -0.26 0.41 2.78
C ALA A 160 1.02 0.97 3.43
N ALA A 161 2.20 0.57 2.95
CA ALA A 161 3.47 1.01 3.53
C ALA A 161 3.81 2.48 3.20
N ILE A 162 3.47 2.96 2.01
CA ILE A 162 3.83 4.34 1.60
C ILE A 162 2.68 5.30 1.88
N LEU A 163 1.53 5.12 1.19
CA LEU A 163 0.38 6.00 1.37
C LEU A 163 -0.26 5.81 2.74
N GLY A 164 -0.28 4.57 3.24
CA GLY A 164 -0.87 4.23 4.52
C GLY A 164 -0.19 4.95 5.68
N ILE A 165 1.11 4.82 5.80
CA ILE A 165 1.89 5.51 6.84
C ILE A 165 1.73 7.03 6.71
N ALA A 166 1.85 7.58 5.49
CA ALA A 166 1.74 9.02 5.28
C ALA A 166 0.39 9.58 5.72
N ILE A 167 -0.71 8.89 5.42
CA ILE A 167 -2.06 9.30 5.85
C ILE A 167 -2.20 9.21 7.36
N ILE A 168 -1.78 8.10 7.99
CA ILE A 168 -1.88 7.89 9.43
C ILE A 168 -1.02 8.91 10.18
N GLN A 169 0.22 9.17 9.72
CA GLN A 169 1.10 10.18 10.32
C GLN A 169 0.54 11.60 10.19
N ASN A 170 -0.11 11.92 9.06
CA ASN A 170 -0.75 13.22 8.89
C ASN A 170 -1.94 13.42 9.84
N LEU A 171 -2.72 12.36 10.09
CA LEU A 171 -3.89 12.42 10.96
C LEU A 171 -3.55 12.43 12.46
N TYR A 172 -2.55 11.63 12.86
CA TYR A 172 -2.24 11.40 14.27
C TYR A 172 -0.88 11.94 14.72
N GLY A 173 -0.05 12.45 13.80
CA GLY A 173 1.32 12.90 14.12
C GLY A 173 2.31 11.77 14.41
N ASN A 174 1.87 10.50 14.34
CA ASN A 174 2.70 9.33 14.57
C ASN A 174 2.27 8.16 13.65
N ALA A 175 3.01 7.05 13.66
CA ALA A 175 2.72 5.90 12.80
C ALA A 175 1.48 5.09 13.25
N GLY A 176 0.98 5.27 14.48
CA GLY A 176 -0.21 4.61 15.02
C GLY A 176 -0.22 3.09 14.79
N MET A 177 -1.32 2.58 14.27
CA MET A 177 -1.50 1.15 13.95
C MET A 177 -0.91 0.73 12.59
N ALA A 178 -0.22 1.63 11.85
CA ALA A 178 0.36 1.32 10.55
C ALA A 178 1.35 0.13 10.56
N PRO A 179 2.27 0.00 11.54
CA PRO A 179 3.18 -1.14 11.60
C PRO A 179 2.45 -2.48 11.64
N LEU A 180 1.39 -2.61 12.45
CA LEU A 180 0.60 -3.85 12.58
C LEU A 180 -0.14 -4.19 11.28
N MET A 181 -0.74 -3.17 10.66
CA MET A 181 -1.36 -3.30 9.36
C MET A 181 -0.34 -3.78 8.30
N ILE A 182 0.88 -3.24 8.29
CA ILE A 182 1.93 -3.62 7.35
C ILE A 182 2.35 -5.07 7.56
N ILE A 183 2.62 -5.48 8.80
CA ILE A 183 2.99 -6.87 9.13
C ILE A 183 1.89 -7.84 8.66
N GLY A 184 0.63 -7.54 8.92
CA GLY A 184 -0.49 -8.40 8.56
C GLY A 184 -0.78 -8.47 7.06
N THR A 185 -0.36 -7.48 6.27
CA THR A 185 -0.75 -7.38 4.86
C THR A 185 0.41 -7.47 3.87
N VAL A 186 1.47 -6.66 4.06
CA VAL A 186 2.51 -6.47 3.03
C VAL A 186 3.24 -7.76 2.65
N PRO A 187 3.68 -8.61 3.59
CA PRO A 187 4.28 -9.90 3.22
C PRO A 187 3.33 -10.76 2.41
N LEU A 188 2.08 -10.88 2.88
CA LEU A 188 1.09 -11.77 2.29
C LEU A 188 0.76 -11.36 0.85
N TYR A 189 0.40 -10.11 0.59
CA TYR A 189 0.00 -9.74 -0.76
C TYR A 189 1.17 -9.64 -1.74
N ASN A 190 2.41 -9.43 -1.30
CA ASN A 190 3.57 -9.51 -2.17
C ASN A 190 3.88 -10.97 -2.56
N VAL A 191 3.88 -11.90 -1.58
CA VAL A 191 4.04 -13.33 -1.84
C VAL A 191 2.94 -13.83 -2.78
N MET A 192 1.69 -13.52 -2.47
CA MET A 192 0.55 -13.96 -3.30
C MET A 192 0.55 -13.33 -4.69
N ALA A 193 1.04 -12.11 -4.85
CA ALA A 193 1.22 -11.51 -6.17
C ALA A 193 2.20 -12.32 -7.04
N VAL A 194 3.35 -12.70 -6.47
CA VAL A 194 4.33 -13.55 -7.17
C VAL A 194 3.69 -14.89 -7.53
N VAL A 195 2.99 -15.54 -6.59
CA VAL A 195 2.31 -16.82 -6.81
C VAL A 195 1.28 -16.72 -7.94
N ILE A 196 0.37 -15.73 -7.86
CA ILE A 196 -0.72 -15.54 -8.82
C ILE A 196 -0.17 -15.25 -10.21
N LEU A 197 0.77 -14.31 -10.33
CA LEU A 197 1.39 -14.00 -11.62
C LEU A 197 2.14 -15.19 -12.19
N SER A 198 2.84 -15.96 -11.34
CA SER A 198 3.55 -17.16 -11.78
C SER A 198 2.62 -18.25 -12.29
N ILE A 199 1.45 -18.45 -11.66
CA ILE A 199 0.47 -19.48 -12.05
C ILE A 199 -0.32 -19.05 -13.30
N LEU A 200 -0.69 -17.79 -13.41
CA LEU A 200 -1.58 -17.26 -14.45
C LEU A 200 -0.83 -16.71 -15.68
N LYS A 201 0.48 -16.94 -15.82
CA LYS A 201 1.21 -16.56 -17.06
C LYS A 201 0.57 -17.23 -18.29
N PRO A 202 0.22 -16.45 -19.34
CA PRO A 202 -0.49 -16.96 -20.52
C PRO A 202 0.24 -18.06 -21.30
N GLU A 203 1.57 -18.07 -21.22
CA GLU A 203 2.41 -19.03 -21.95
C GLU A 203 2.53 -20.42 -21.31
N ARG A 204 1.88 -20.63 -20.16
CA ARG A 204 1.95 -21.91 -19.45
C ARG A 204 0.88 -22.87 -19.95
N GLY A 205 1.31 -24.01 -20.49
CA GLY A 205 0.46 -25.13 -20.85
C GLY A 205 -0.25 -25.77 -19.64
N LYS A 206 -0.76 -27.01 -19.80
CA LYS A 206 -1.44 -27.74 -18.71
C LYS A 206 -0.56 -27.82 -17.46
N VAL A 207 -1.19 -27.60 -16.29
CA VAL A 207 -0.51 -27.68 -14.98
C VAL A 207 -0.02 -29.10 -14.77
N ASP A 208 1.30 -29.30 -14.87
CA ASP A 208 1.99 -30.56 -14.59
C ASP A 208 2.85 -30.42 -13.33
N LYS A 209 3.20 -31.55 -12.71
CA LYS A 209 4.05 -31.62 -11.50
C LYS A 209 5.39 -30.92 -11.70
N ALA A 210 6.00 -31.03 -12.89
CA ALA A 210 7.22 -30.33 -13.23
C ALA A 210 7.05 -28.79 -13.21
N LEU A 211 5.91 -28.29 -13.69
CA LEU A 211 5.54 -26.89 -13.67
C LEU A 211 5.35 -26.38 -12.22
N LEU A 212 4.71 -27.18 -11.37
CA LEU A 212 4.53 -26.83 -9.94
C LEU A 212 5.87 -26.72 -9.22
N LEU A 213 6.79 -27.66 -9.43
CA LEU A 213 8.13 -27.62 -8.84
C LEU A 213 8.94 -26.43 -9.36
N LYS A 214 8.88 -26.15 -10.67
CA LYS A 214 9.53 -24.99 -11.27
C LYS A 214 8.97 -23.69 -10.69
N THR A 215 7.64 -23.58 -10.59
CA THR A 215 6.98 -22.42 -9.99
C THR A 215 7.35 -22.24 -8.51
N GLY A 216 7.38 -23.33 -7.76
CA GLY A 216 7.83 -23.31 -6.36
C GLY A 216 9.27 -22.79 -6.22
N LYS A 217 10.19 -23.25 -7.09
CA LYS A 217 11.57 -22.74 -7.12
C LYS A 217 11.62 -21.26 -7.49
N GLU A 218 10.88 -20.83 -8.51
CA GLU A 218 10.80 -19.42 -8.94
C GLU A 218 10.27 -18.52 -7.80
N ILE A 219 9.30 -18.99 -7.02
CA ILE A 219 8.76 -18.28 -5.85
C ILE A 219 9.83 -18.12 -4.77
N VAL A 220 10.47 -19.23 -4.37
CA VAL A 220 11.47 -19.21 -3.27
C VAL A 220 12.71 -18.40 -3.65
N THR A 221 13.10 -18.39 -4.91
CA THR A 221 14.25 -17.61 -5.41
C THR A 221 13.89 -16.20 -5.86
N ASN A 222 12.61 -15.79 -5.70
CA ASN A 222 12.18 -14.46 -6.10
C ASN A 222 12.83 -13.39 -5.21
N PRO A 223 13.52 -12.38 -5.79
CA PRO A 223 14.21 -11.36 -5.01
C PRO A 223 13.31 -10.58 -4.05
N ILE A 224 12.03 -10.39 -4.42
CA ILE A 224 11.04 -9.71 -3.57
C ILE A 224 10.76 -10.55 -2.31
N ILE A 225 10.56 -11.85 -2.47
CA ILE A 225 10.31 -12.76 -1.34
C ILE A 225 11.55 -12.84 -0.44
N LEU A 226 12.75 -12.91 -1.05
CA LEU A 226 14.00 -12.89 -0.29
C LEU A 226 14.18 -11.58 0.51
N GLY A 227 13.83 -10.43 -0.08
CA GLY A 227 13.85 -9.14 0.62
C GLY A 227 12.89 -9.10 1.81
N ILE A 228 11.66 -9.59 1.64
CA ILE A 228 10.66 -9.70 2.71
C ILE A 228 11.15 -10.61 3.84
N LEU A 229 11.62 -11.82 3.50
CA LEU A 229 12.13 -12.78 4.49
C LEU A 229 13.34 -12.22 5.25
N ALA A 230 14.27 -11.58 4.56
CA ALA A 230 15.42 -10.92 5.20
C ALA A 230 14.95 -9.82 6.16
N GLY A 231 13.97 -9.00 5.78
CA GLY A 231 13.38 -7.97 6.64
C GLY A 231 12.70 -8.56 7.88
N MET A 232 11.94 -9.63 7.72
CA MET A 232 11.29 -10.33 8.84
C MET A 232 12.30 -10.95 9.80
N ILE A 233 13.37 -11.56 9.29
CA ILE A 233 14.45 -12.11 10.13
C ILE A 233 15.16 -10.98 10.88
N TRP A 234 15.48 -9.89 10.19
CA TRP A 234 16.14 -8.73 10.80
C TRP A 234 15.35 -8.13 11.96
N SER A 235 14.06 -7.86 11.72
CA SER A 235 13.12 -7.34 12.71
C SER A 235 12.90 -8.34 13.86
N GLY A 236 12.68 -9.62 13.54
CA GLY A 236 12.45 -10.67 14.52
C GLY A 236 13.65 -10.93 15.44
N LEU A 237 14.88 -10.75 14.94
CA LEU A 237 16.09 -10.84 15.74
C LEU A 237 16.46 -9.51 16.43
N ARG A 238 15.67 -8.46 16.28
CA ARG A 238 15.94 -7.11 16.81
C ARG A 238 17.35 -6.61 16.51
N LEU A 239 17.86 -6.91 15.31
CA LEU A 239 19.21 -6.51 14.95
C LEU A 239 19.30 -4.98 14.82
N PRO A 240 20.25 -4.33 15.49
CA PRO A 240 20.45 -2.89 15.33
C PRO A 240 20.89 -2.61 13.89
N MET A 241 20.28 -1.62 13.26
CA MET A 241 20.66 -1.18 11.91
C MET A 241 21.73 -0.09 12.05
N PRO A 242 23.01 -0.34 11.70
CA PRO A 242 24.05 0.69 11.72
C PRO A 242 23.67 1.84 10.80
N LYS A 243 23.89 3.09 11.22
CA LYS A 243 23.51 4.29 10.46
C LYS A 243 24.01 4.30 9.01
N ILE A 244 25.24 3.79 8.80
CA ILE A 244 25.82 3.71 7.45
C ILE A 244 25.04 2.72 6.59
N LEU A 245 24.70 1.55 7.13
CA LEU A 245 23.93 0.52 6.42
C LEU A 245 22.51 1.02 6.13
N ASP A 246 21.84 1.59 7.13
CA ASP A 246 20.47 2.14 6.99
C ASP A 246 20.42 3.21 5.89
N LYS A 247 21.38 4.14 5.88
CA LYS A 247 21.46 5.17 4.84
C LYS A 247 21.73 4.57 3.45
N THR A 248 22.60 3.56 3.35
CA THR A 248 22.91 2.90 2.08
C THR A 248 21.70 2.15 1.54
N VAL A 249 21.04 1.36 2.39
CA VAL A 249 19.81 0.62 2.05
C VAL A 249 18.71 1.59 1.63
N SER A 250 18.54 2.70 2.37
CA SER A 250 17.56 3.75 2.06
C SER A 250 17.81 4.40 0.70
N ASN A 251 19.07 4.73 0.38
CA ASN A 251 19.43 5.32 -0.92
C ASN A 251 19.12 4.38 -2.11
N VAL A 252 19.23 3.07 -1.90
CA VAL A 252 18.87 2.08 -2.94
C VAL A 252 17.36 1.87 -3.00
N GLY A 253 16.70 1.68 -1.85
CA GLY A 253 15.27 1.42 -1.76
C GLY A 253 14.42 2.56 -2.32
N VAL A 254 14.80 3.82 -2.08
CA VAL A 254 14.08 5.00 -2.57
C VAL A 254 13.99 5.05 -4.11
N LEU A 255 14.90 4.42 -4.83
CA LEU A 255 14.87 4.34 -6.30
C LEU A 255 13.70 3.51 -6.83
N ALA A 256 13.12 2.62 -6.03
CA ALA A 256 12.06 1.70 -6.46
C ALA A 256 10.84 2.44 -7.02
N THR A 257 10.35 3.43 -6.31
CA THR A 257 9.13 4.18 -6.70
C THR A 257 9.36 5.08 -7.90
N PRO A 258 10.33 6.01 -7.92
CA PRO A 258 10.49 6.92 -9.05
C PRO A 258 10.89 6.21 -10.35
N LEU A 259 11.81 5.24 -10.30
CA LEU A 259 12.17 4.47 -11.48
C LEU A 259 11.02 3.60 -11.97
N GLY A 260 10.25 2.98 -11.05
CA GLY A 260 9.06 2.20 -11.39
C GLY A 260 7.97 3.05 -12.04
N LEU A 261 7.72 4.27 -11.55
CA LEU A 261 6.76 5.21 -12.14
C LEU A 261 7.21 5.70 -13.52
N MET A 262 8.48 6.04 -13.68
CA MET A 262 9.02 6.43 -15.00
C MET A 262 8.95 5.28 -16.00
N ALA A 263 9.24 4.05 -15.57
CA ALA A 263 9.12 2.88 -16.43
C ALA A 263 7.65 2.59 -16.80
N LEU A 264 6.71 2.77 -15.86
CA LEU A 264 5.27 2.68 -16.12
C LEU A 264 4.85 3.72 -17.17
N GLY A 265 5.23 4.99 -16.97
CA GLY A 265 4.91 6.08 -17.89
C GLY A 265 5.48 5.85 -19.29
N ALA A 266 6.74 5.42 -19.37
CA ALA A 266 7.40 5.09 -20.65
C ALA A 266 6.77 3.89 -21.37
N SER A 267 6.17 2.95 -20.62
CA SER A 267 5.46 1.78 -21.16
C SER A 267 3.98 2.05 -21.45
N PHE A 268 3.48 3.24 -21.16
CA PHE A 268 2.05 3.54 -21.26
C PHE A 268 1.62 3.71 -22.71
N ASP A 269 0.70 2.86 -23.14
CA ASP A 269 0.05 2.90 -24.47
C ASP A 269 -1.44 3.24 -24.29
N LEU A 270 -1.81 4.45 -24.73
CA LEU A 270 -3.19 4.96 -24.63
C LEU A 270 -4.20 4.07 -25.36
N LYS A 271 -3.82 3.47 -26.51
CA LYS A 271 -4.72 2.61 -27.29
C LYS A 271 -5.00 1.30 -26.57
N GLN A 272 -3.96 0.67 -26.02
CA GLN A 272 -4.10 -0.54 -25.22
C GLN A 272 -4.84 -0.28 -23.92
N ALA A 273 -4.58 0.84 -23.25
CA ALA A 273 -5.28 1.24 -22.03
C ALA A 273 -6.78 1.47 -22.27
N ALA A 274 -7.15 2.13 -23.37
CA ALA A 274 -8.55 2.33 -23.74
C ALA A 274 -9.31 1.00 -23.96
N GLY A 275 -8.64 0.00 -24.54
CA GLY A 275 -9.19 -1.34 -24.72
C GLY A 275 -9.44 -2.11 -23.42
N LYS A 276 -8.73 -1.76 -22.33
CA LYS A 276 -8.79 -2.45 -21.02
C LYS A 276 -9.39 -1.60 -19.89
N ILE A 277 -10.07 -0.50 -20.23
CA ILE A 277 -10.62 0.45 -19.25
C ILE A 277 -11.71 -0.17 -18.37
N LYS A 278 -12.58 -1.03 -18.92
CA LYS A 278 -13.64 -1.70 -18.17
C LYS A 278 -13.10 -2.59 -17.06
N PRO A 279 -12.17 -3.55 -17.31
CA PRO A 279 -11.54 -4.31 -16.24
C PRO A 279 -10.83 -3.43 -15.19
N ALA A 280 -10.18 -2.36 -15.63
CA ALA A 280 -9.50 -1.43 -14.71
C ALA A 280 -10.50 -0.74 -13.77
N ILE A 281 -11.63 -0.22 -14.29
CA ILE A 281 -12.68 0.39 -13.46
C ILE A 281 -13.27 -0.62 -12.48
N VAL A 282 -13.55 -1.85 -12.93
CA VAL A 282 -14.09 -2.90 -12.06
C VAL A 282 -13.08 -3.25 -10.93
N ALA A 283 -11.80 -3.44 -11.26
CA ALA A 283 -10.79 -3.68 -10.25
C ALA A 283 -10.67 -2.54 -9.24
N THR A 284 -10.71 -1.29 -9.73
CA THR A 284 -10.68 -0.09 -8.89
C THR A 284 -11.91 -0.02 -7.98
N PHE A 285 -13.11 -0.30 -8.50
CA PHE A 285 -14.35 -0.33 -7.72
C PHE A 285 -14.30 -1.41 -6.63
N ILE A 286 -13.88 -2.64 -6.98
CA ILE A 286 -13.70 -3.73 -6.01
C ILE A 286 -12.74 -3.28 -4.91
N LYS A 287 -11.60 -2.69 -5.29
CA LYS A 287 -10.54 -2.29 -4.40
C LYS A 287 -10.94 -1.15 -3.46
N LEU A 288 -11.47 -0.06 -3.99
CA LEU A 288 -11.70 1.16 -3.21
C LEU A 288 -13.03 1.15 -2.45
N ILE A 289 -14.04 0.46 -2.99
CA ILE A 289 -15.40 0.48 -2.45
C ILE A 289 -15.81 -0.90 -1.98
N GLY A 290 -15.72 -1.92 -2.83
CA GLY A 290 -16.26 -3.24 -2.55
C GLY A 290 -15.66 -3.90 -1.32
N LEU A 291 -14.33 -3.97 -1.23
CA LEU A 291 -13.65 -4.57 -0.09
C LEU A 291 -13.84 -3.74 1.18
N ALA A 292 -13.78 -2.42 1.08
CA ALA A 292 -14.02 -1.54 2.22
C ALA A 292 -15.44 -1.71 2.78
N ALA A 293 -16.45 -1.73 1.90
CA ALA A 293 -17.85 -1.92 2.29
C ALA A 293 -18.13 -3.27 2.96
N ILE A 294 -17.36 -4.30 2.65
CA ILE A 294 -17.49 -5.62 3.29
C ILE A 294 -16.78 -5.66 4.65
N PHE A 295 -15.51 -5.22 4.69
CA PHE A 295 -14.65 -5.48 5.84
C PHE A 295 -14.65 -4.40 6.91
N LEU A 296 -14.98 -3.14 6.59
CA LEU A 296 -15.08 -2.10 7.63
C LEU A 296 -16.21 -2.34 8.63
N PRO A 297 -17.43 -2.73 8.20
CA PRO A 297 -18.49 -3.09 9.16
C PRO A 297 -18.09 -4.24 10.06
N ILE A 298 -17.36 -5.24 9.54
CA ILE A 298 -16.87 -6.36 10.34
C ILE A 298 -15.86 -5.87 11.40
N GLY A 299 -14.96 -4.94 11.02
CA GLY A 299 -14.06 -4.31 11.97
C GLY A 299 -14.78 -3.58 13.10
N VAL A 300 -15.83 -2.82 12.77
CA VAL A 300 -16.69 -2.15 13.77
C VAL A 300 -17.38 -3.16 14.69
N MET A 301 -17.94 -4.24 14.14
CA MET A 301 -18.60 -5.30 14.93
C MET A 301 -17.61 -6.03 15.85
N LEU A 302 -16.34 -6.13 15.51
CA LEU A 302 -15.30 -6.71 16.35
C LEU A 302 -14.77 -5.74 17.42
N GLY A 303 -15.31 -4.52 17.48
CA GLY A 303 -14.98 -3.52 18.51
C GLY A 303 -13.66 -2.78 18.27
N TYR A 304 -13.19 -2.70 17.03
CA TYR A 304 -12.00 -1.90 16.71
C TYR A 304 -12.26 -0.41 16.93
N THR A 305 -11.28 0.28 17.50
CA THR A 305 -11.30 1.72 17.81
C THR A 305 -11.00 2.56 16.56
N HIS A 306 -11.10 3.89 16.69
CA HIS A 306 -10.85 4.83 15.62
C HIS A 306 -9.51 4.63 14.92
N GLU A 307 -8.41 4.43 15.66
CA GLU A 307 -7.08 4.23 15.08
C GLU A 307 -7.00 2.94 14.25
N HIS A 308 -7.57 1.86 14.75
CA HIS A 308 -7.65 0.59 14.02
C HIS A 308 -8.47 0.72 12.74
N LEU A 309 -9.64 1.40 12.83
CA LEU A 309 -10.53 1.60 11.69
C LEU A 309 -9.86 2.45 10.62
N ILE A 310 -9.11 3.50 10.98
CA ILE A 310 -8.37 4.30 10.01
C ILE A 310 -7.27 3.47 9.34
N ALA A 311 -6.54 2.65 10.08
CA ALA A 311 -5.58 1.73 9.48
C ALA A 311 -6.25 0.77 8.49
N LEU A 312 -7.45 0.24 8.83
CA LEU A 312 -8.23 -0.62 7.94
C LEU A 312 -8.75 0.13 6.71
N ILE A 313 -9.27 1.36 6.86
CA ILE A 313 -9.72 2.20 5.75
C ILE A 313 -8.56 2.44 4.78
N VAL A 314 -7.41 2.80 5.30
CA VAL A 314 -6.21 3.06 4.50
C VAL A 314 -5.71 1.78 3.82
N MET A 315 -5.72 0.66 4.53
CA MET A 315 -5.36 -0.65 3.98
C MET A 315 -6.27 -1.07 2.82
N LEU A 316 -7.58 -0.90 2.98
CA LEU A 316 -8.58 -1.32 2.00
C LEU A 316 -8.75 -0.28 0.89
N GLY A 317 -8.79 1.00 1.22
CA GLY A 317 -9.14 2.10 0.34
C GLY A 317 -7.97 2.83 -0.33
N SER A 318 -6.70 2.51 -0.03
CA SER A 318 -5.58 3.16 -0.71
C SER A 318 -5.35 2.59 -2.12
N ALA A 319 -4.79 3.43 -3.00
CA ALA A 319 -4.45 3.05 -4.38
C ALA A 319 -3.47 1.86 -4.44
N SER A 320 -3.44 1.17 -5.58
CA SER A 320 -2.47 0.09 -5.82
C SER A 320 -1.04 0.61 -5.87
N THR A 321 -0.07 -0.21 -5.46
CA THR A 321 1.35 0.16 -5.42
C THR A 321 1.99 0.11 -6.81
N VAL A 322 3.06 0.90 -7.01
CA VAL A 322 3.93 0.83 -8.21
C VAL A 322 4.50 -0.58 -8.40
N SER A 323 4.74 -1.31 -7.30
CA SER A 323 5.23 -2.69 -7.36
C SER A 323 4.29 -3.65 -8.09
N CYS A 324 2.96 -3.37 -8.15
CA CYS A 324 2.02 -4.15 -8.96
C CYS A 324 2.42 -4.16 -10.44
N PHE A 325 2.73 -2.98 -10.98
CA PHE A 325 3.18 -2.84 -12.37
C PHE A 325 4.52 -3.52 -12.59
N VAL A 326 5.50 -3.25 -11.73
CA VAL A 326 6.86 -3.82 -11.86
C VAL A 326 6.81 -5.35 -11.80
N MET A 327 6.01 -5.93 -10.91
CA MET A 327 5.83 -7.38 -10.82
C MET A 327 5.12 -7.97 -12.04
N ALA A 328 4.08 -7.31 -12.56
CA ALA A 328 3.33 -7.77 -13.71
C ALA A 328 4.15 -7.73 -15.01
N LYS A 329 5.15 -6.84 -15.08
CA LYS A 329 6.00 -6.68 -16.25
C LYS A 329 7.18 -7.67 -16.31
N ASN A 330 7.53 -8.31 -15.19
CA ASN A 330 8.62 -9.28 -15.06
C ASN A 330 8.11 -10.70 -14.82
#